data_4801b05a000e918f12a6cb8f0d6e473b
#
_entry.id   4801b05a000e918f12a6cb8f0d6e473b
#
_cell.length_a   1.000
_cell.length_b   1.000
_cell.length_c   1.000
_cell.angle_alpha   90.00
_cell.angle_beta   90.00
_cell.angle_gamma   90.00
#
_symmetry.space_group_name_H-M   'P 1'
#
loop_
_entity.id
_entity.type
_entity.pdbx_description
1 polymer ?
#
loop_
_entity_poly.entity_id
_entity_poly.type
_entity_poly.pdbx_seq_one_letter_code
_entity_poly.pdbx_strand_id
1 'polypeptide(L)'
;MRYTIALLLFLFSFGIGYTQCTSGCCMPGTVNFGVLDKGDLLVFSFFKRNYSDKYYRGDKPAAFSYLDNDFSDYAGMSFSYGVTAKFTVQGSFGYFINKVENFNIPIIGQQQLAGQGFADAELYAKYNFYHSKNDVLSLTASGGIKLPTGAYKLAVDNVELTRDVQPGEGAYSGIATLFVMLKPFKNKKRSILFNTRTDFNGVNPQGYRYGVSNTNTISSAFKIYKQITFIAMFRNENHDCDKVNNARLFSSCSTRIFATPGIAINLGNDLSFSFYGDFPIYQNYGGIQLAAKYAYSVSVSKVFELHKKTIPEDKL
;
A
#
# COMPACT_ATOMS: atom_id res chain seq x y z
N MET A 1 -12.75 12.66 29.00
CA MET A 1 -12.88 11.31 28.46
C MET A 1 -14.08 11.09 27.52
N ARG A 2 -15.26 11.69 27.76
CA ARG A 2 -16.43 11.51 26.86
C ARG A 2 -16.26 12.08 25.45
N TYR A 3 -15.54 13.18 25.27
CA TYR A 3 -15.34 13.83 23.95
C TYR A 3 -14.25 13.19 23.09
N THR A 4 -13.31 12.45 23.68
CA THR A 4 -12.24 11.73 22.96
C THR A 4 -12.77 10.45 22.27
N ILE A 5 -13.77 9.81 22.88
CA ILE A 5 -14.44 8.63 22.29
C ILE A 5 -15.36 9.06 21.13
N ALA A 6 -16.04 10.20 21.26
CA ALA A 6 -16.88 10.76 20.21
C ALA A 6 -16.06 11.17 18.96
N LEU A 7 -14.85 11.72 19.12
CA LEU A 7 -13.96 12.06 18.03
C LEU A 7 -13.43 10.82 17.30
N LEU A 8 -13.16 9.72 18.01
CA LEU A 8 -12.79 8.43 17.43
C LEU A 8 -13.95 7.80 16.67
N LEU A 9 -15.17 7.88 17.18
CA LEU A 9 -16.37 7.37 16.52
C LEU A 9 -16.78 8.22 15.29
N PHE A 10 -16.52 9.52 15.29
CA PHE A 10 -16.79 10.39 14.15
C PHE A 10 -15.86 10.15 12.95
N LEU A 11 -14.63 9.64 13.17
CA LEU A 11 -13.69 9.27 12.12
C LEU A 11 -14.06 7.95 11.40
N PHE A 12 -14.98 7.15 11.97
CA PHE A 12 -15.45 5.89 11.38
C PHE A 12 -16.74 6.01 10.57
N SER A 13 -17.38 7.18 10.49
CA SER A 13 -18.70 7.34 9.89
C SER A 13 -18.72 7.82 8.44
N PHE A 14 -17.58 7.82 7.73
CA PHE A 14 -17.54 8.24 6.33
C PHE A 14 -17.54 7.06 5.36
N GLY A 15 -18.69 6.90 4.70
CA GLY A 15 -18.84 6.43 3.33
C GLY A 15 -18.37 5.01 3.00
N ILE A 16 -19.33 4.14 2.78
CA ILE A 16 -19.14 2.82 2.18
C ILE A 16 -18.64 2.99 0.74
N GLY A 17 -17.36 2.82 0.51
CA GLY A 17 -16.73 2.73 -0.80
C GLY A 17 -16.01 1.38 -0.93
N TYR A 18 -15.98 0.78 -2.11
CA TYR A 18 -15.55 -0.60 -2.36
C TYR A 18 -14.27 -0.66 -3.22
N THR A 19 -13.25 -1.50 -2.90
CA THR A 19 -11.95 -1.52 -3.60
C THR A 19 -11.28 -2.87 -3.85
N GLN A 20 -10.75 -3.06 -5.05
CA GLN A 20 -9.60 -3.95 -5.30
C GLN A 20 -8.33 -3.10 -5.48
N CYS A 21 -7.33 -3.30 -4.64
CA CYS A 21 -5.99 -2.82 -4.88
C CYS A 21 -5.18 -4.01 -5.41
N THR A 22 -5.22 -4.26 -6.71
CA THR A 22 -4.36 -5.25 -7.39
C THR A 22 -2.94 -4.73 -7.59
N SER A 23 -2.73 -3.41 -7.44
CA SER A 23 -1.40 -2.81 -7.51
C SER A 23 -0.65 -3.06 -6.20
N GLY A 24 0.60 -3.55 -6.29
CA GLY A 24 1.50 -3.83 -5.17
C GLY A 24 1.83 -2.64 -4.26
N CYS A 25 1.18 -1.51 -4.45
CA CYS A 25 1.45 -0.21 -3.81
C CYS A 25 0.94 -0.08 -2.38
N CYS A 26 0.02 -0.96 -1.94
CA CYS A 26 -0.47 -0.94 -0.56
C CYS A 26 0.51 -1.70 0.35
N MET A 27 1.66 -1.09 0.63
CA MET A 27 2.66 -1.69 1.51
C MET A 27 2.39 -1.38 2.97
N PRO A 28 2.32 -2.41 3.82
CA PRO A 28 2.61 -2.24 5.22
C PRO A 28 4.12 -1.99 5.36
N GLY A 29 4.51 -0.88 5.94
CA GLY A 29 5.90 -0.69 6.34
C GLY A 29 6.72 0.39 5.65
N THR A 30 6.11 1.31 4.92
CA THR A 30 6.80 2.58 4.66
C THR A 30 6.96 3.30 6.00
N VAL A 31 8.04 3.01 6.69
CA VAL A 31 8.37 3.50 8.03
C VAL A 31 8.50 5.04 8.06
N ASN A 32 8.48 5.67 6.90
CA ASN A 32 8.64 7.11 6.76
C ASN A 32 7.39 7.75 6.12
N PHE A 33 6.36 7.88 6.94
CA PHE A 33 5.09 8.51 6.55
C PHE A 33 5.14 10.05 6.61
N GLY A 34 6.20 10.61 7.16
CA GLY A 34 6.40 12.05 7.24
C GLY A 34 7.27 12.59 6.12
N VAL A 35 7.79 13.79 6.37
CA VAL A 35 8.87 14.40 5.59
C VAL A 35 10.22 14.00 6.19
N LEU A 36 11.25 13.97 5.36
CA LEU A 36 12.63 13.77 5.75
C LEU A 36 13.27 15.09 6.16
N ASP A 37 14.32 15.03 6.94
CA ASP A 37 15.20 16.17 7.18
C ASP A 37 15.84 16.63 5.86
N LYS A 38 16.18 17.92 5.79
CA LYS A 38 16.81 18.50 4.60
C LYS A 38 18.13 17.79 4.29
N GLY A 39 18.25 17.31 3.04
CA GLY A 39 19.44 16.64 2.54
C GLY A 39 19.51 15.14 2.85
N ASP A 40 18.50 14.58 3.55
CA ASP A 40 18.41 13.14 3.77
C ASP A 40 17.80 12.44 2.55
N LEU A 41 18.39 11.31 2.18
CA LEU A 41 17.90 10.40 1.17
C LEU A 41 17.53 9.06 1.83
N LEU A 42 16.24 8.71 1.83
CA LEU A 42 15.77 7.38 2.21
C LEU A 42 15.67 6.50 0.97
N VAL A 43 16.36 5.37 1.00
CA VAL A 43 16.17 4.25 0.07
C VAL A 43 15.43 3.15 0.79
N PHE A 44 14.32 2.71 0.21
CA PHE A 44 13.48 1.65 0.75
C PHE A 44 13.24 0.60 -0.33
N SER A 45 13.57 -0.66 -0.04
CA SER A 45 13.36 -1.80 -0.92
C SER A 45 12.54 -2.86 -0.20
N PHE A 46 11.69 -3.56 -0.94
CA PHE A 46 10.85 -4.59 -0.37
C PHE A 46 10.49 -5.69 -1.37
N PHE A 47 10.16 -6.84 -0.81
CA PHE A 47 9.51 -7.95 -1.50
C PHE A 47 8.18 -8.26 -0.82
N LYS A 48 7.15 -8.53 -1.61
CA LYS A 48 5.82 -8.92 -1.11
C LYS A 48 5.30 -10.10 -1.91
N ARG A 49 4.81 -11.14 -1.20
CA ARG A 49 4.00 -12.22 -1.78
C ARG A 49 2.58 -12.10 -1.27
N ASN A 50 1.62 -12.08 -2.19
CA ASN A 50 0.20 -12.25 -1.91
C ASN A 50 -0.20 -13.66 -2.31
N TYR A 51 -1.16 -14.25 -1.58
CA TYR A 51 -1.67 -15.58 -1.86
C TYR A 51 -3.18 -15.65 -1.65
N SER A 52 -3.87 -16.34 -2.56
CA SER A 52 -5.32 -16.58 -2.56
C SER A 52 -5.60 -17.98 -3.06
N ASP A 53 -6.68 -18.60 -2.59
CA ASP A 53 -7.08 -19.94 -3.03
C ASP A 53 -8.61 -20.10 -3.11
N LYS A 54 -9.37 -18.99 -2.98
CA LYS A 54 -10.84 -19.04 -2.98
C LYS A 54 -11.43 -17.81 -3.63
N TYR A 55 -12.53 -18.01 -4.32
CA TYR A 55 -13.43 -16.93 -4.70
C TYR A 55 -14.45 -16.67 -3.60
N TYR A 56 -14.81 -15.39 -3.43
CA TYR A 56 -15.90 -14.95 -2.56
C TYR A 56 -16.97 -14.25 -3.40
N ARG A 57 -18.20 -14.31 -2.90
CA ARG A 57 -19.34 -13.50 -3.33
C ARG A 57 -19.93 -12.83 -2.10
N GLY A 58 -19.92 -11.50 -2.07
CA GLY A 58 -20.18 -10.80 -0.82
C GLY A 58 -19.09 -11.14 0.20
N ASP A 59 -19.50 -11.50 1.39
CA ASP A 59 -18.62 -11.89 2.51
C ASP A 59 -18.44 -13.42 2.67
N LYS A 60 -18.92 -14.21 1.70
CA LYS A 60 -18.93 -15.67 1.78
C LYS A 60 -18.15 -16.32 0.65
N PRO A 61 -17.52 -17.48 0.89
CA PRO A 61 -16.92 -18.27 -0.17
C PRO A 61 -17.95 -18.58 -1.27
N ALA A 62 -17.58 -18.38 -2.52
CA ALA A 62 -18.39 -18.76 -3.67
C ALA A 62 -18.19 -20.23 -4.00
N ALA A 63 -19.25 -20.87 -4.51
CA ALA A 63 -19.20 -22.26 -4.96
C ALA A 63 -18.47 -22.44 -6.31
N PHE A 64 -17.60 -21.53 -6.68
CA PHE A 64 -16.79 -21.60 -7.90
C PHE A 64 -15.45 -22.27 -7.59
N SER A 65 -15.18 -23.41 -8.17
CA SER A 65 -14.14 -24.35 -7.71
C SER A 65 -13.05 -24.69 -8.74
N TYR A 66 -12.86 -23.85 -9.78
CA TYR A 66 -11.81 -24.14 -10.77
C TYR A 66 -10.46 -23.52 -10.46
N LEU A 67 -10.38 -22.61 -9.49
CA LEU A 67 -9.13 -22.02 -9.04
C LEU A 67 -8.45 -22.93 -8.03
N ASP A 68 -7.22 -23.36 -8.30
CA ASP A 68 -6.37 -24.00 -7.30
C ASP A 68 -5.72 -22.97 -6.39
N ASN A 69 -5.07 -21.98 -6.98
CA ASN A 69 -4.47 -20.86 -6.26
C ASN A 69 -4.13 -19.70 -7.19
N ASP A 70 -4.02 -18.53 -6.59
CA ASP A 70 -3.47 -17.32 -7.17
C ASP A 70 -2.36 -16.80 -6.24
N PHE A 71 -1.28 -16.34 -6.83
CA PHE A 71 -0.24 -15.65 -6.08
C PHE A 71 0.45 -14.58 -6.92
N SER A 72 0.95 -13.56 -6.23
CA SER A 72 1.82 -12.57 -6.86
C SER A 72 3.05 -12.30 -6.02
N ASP A 73 4.21 -12.26 -6.68
CA ASP A 73 5.51 -11.88 -6.14
C ASP A 73 5.89 -10.52 -6.70
N TYR A 74 6.03 -9.55 -5.82
CA TYR A 74 6.34 -8.18 -6.18
C TYR A 74 7.59 -7.69 -5.44
N ALA A 75 8.57 -7.19 -6.19
CA ALA A 75 9.73 -6.48 -5.67
C ALA A 75 9.59 -5.00 -5.99
N GLY A 76 9.75 -4.14 -4.99
CA GLY A 76 9.62 -2.70 -5.17
C GLY A 76 10.74 -1.91 -4.50
N MET A 77 10.94 -0.69 -4.98
CA MET A 77 11.91 0.25 -4.46
C MET A 77 11.33 1.66 -4.46
N SER A 78 11.67 2.44 -3.44
CA SER A 78 11.37 3.87 -3.41
C SER A 78 12.55 4.68 -2.92
N PHE A 79 12.64 5.91 -3.44
CA PHE A 79 13.61 6.92 -3.08
C PHE A 79 12.86 8.15 -2.60
N SER A 80 13.16 8.61 -1.39
CA SER A 80 12.57 9.83 -0.83
C SER A 80 13.71 10.79 -0.48
N TYR A 81 13.63 12.05 -0.95
CA TYR A 81 14.63 13.07 -0.69
C TYR A 81 14.02 14.27 0.02
N GLY A 82 14.60 14.64 1.16
CA GLY A 82 14.24 15.82 1.94
C GLY A 82 14.79 17.09 1.29
N VAL A 83 13.95 17.79 0.53
CA VAL A 83 14.32 19.06 -0.12
C VAL A 83 14.45 20.19 0.91
N THR A 84 13.53 20.21 1.86
CA THR A 84 13.54 21.10 3.03
C THR A 84 13.09 20.30 4.26
N ALA A 85 13.19 20.88 5.45
CA ALA A 85 12.67 20.26 6.69
C ALA A 85 11.12 20.00 6.66
N LYS A 86 10.40 20.56 5.68
CA LYS A 86 8.95 20.42 5.56
C LYS A 86 8.51 19.82 4.22
N PHE A 87 9.42 19.60 3.30
CA PHE A 87 9.09 19.17 1.95
C PHE A 87 10.00 18.03 1.48
N THR A 88 9.38 16.93 1.08
CA THR A 88 10.05 15.72 0.58
C THR A 88 9.46 15.34 -0.78
N VAL A 89 10.30 14.98 -1.73
CA VAL A 89 9.90 14.33 -2.99
C VAL A 89 10.20 12.85 -2.90
N GLN A 90 9.34 12.02 -3.52
CA GLN A 90 9.50 10.57 -3.54
C GLN A 90 9.17 10.02 -4.91
N GLY A 91 9.99 9.09 -5.38
CA GLY A 91 9.69 8.22 -6.52
C GLY A 91 9.64 6.76 -6.07
N SER A 92 8.75 5.97 -6.65
CA SER A 92 8.67 4.53 -6.42
C SER A 92 8.40 3.78 -7.71
N PHE A 93 8.93 2.58 -7.82
CA PHE A 93 8.73 1.65 -8.91
C PHE A 93 8.87 0.22 -8.41
N GLY A 94 8.40 -0.73 -9.18
CA GLY A 94 8.53 -2.13 -8.84
C GLY A 94 8.32 -3.06 -10.02
N TYR A 95 8.52 -4.33 -9.76
CA TYR A 95 8.48 -5.39 -10.72
C TYR A 95 7.70 -6.59 -10.18
N PHE A 96 6.71 -7.04 -10.92
CA PHE A 96 6.07 -8.32 -10.66
C PHE A 96 6.95 -9.44 -11.21
N ILE A 97 7.57 -10.20 -10.31
CA ILE A 97 8.36 -11.39 -10.65
C ILE A 97 7.40 -12.46 -11.14
N ASN A 98 6.26 -12.59 -10.47
CA ASN A 98 5.18 -13.49 -10.82
C ASN A 98 3.84 -12.83 -10.51
N LYS A 99 2.87 -12.98 -11.41
CA LYS A 99 1.42 -12.83 -11.17
C LYS A 99 0.76 -14.04 -11.80
N VAL A 100 0.33 -14.99 -11.00
CA VAL A 100 -0.02 -16.33 -11.49
C VAL A 100 -1.39 -16.73 -10.95
N GLU A 101 -2.26 -17.16 -11.85
CA GLU A 101 -3.52 -17.84 -11.54
C GLU A 101 -3.43 -19.28 -12.05
N ASN A 102 -3.58 -20.26 -11.16
CA ASN A 102 -3.60 -21.68 -11.47
C ASN A 102 -5.03 -22.20 -11.36
N PHE A 103 -5.49 -22.84 -12.43
CA PHE A 103 -6.82 -23.41 -12.53
C PHE A 103 -6.74 -24.93 -12.74
N ASN A 104 -7.70 -25.65 -12.17
CA ASN A 104 -7.91 -27.06 -12.45
C ASN A 104 -9.32 -27.22 -13.03
N ILE A 105 -9.41 -27.21 -14.36
CA ILE A 105 -10.68 -27.22 -15.09
C ILE A 105 -11.03 -28.66 -15.42
N PRO A 106 -12.22 -29.18 -15.03
CA PRO A 106 -12.65 -30.52 -15.42
C PRO A 106 -12.55 -30.70 -16.93
N ILE A 107 -12.05 -31.87 -17.37
CA ILE A 107 -11.86 -32.25 -18.78
C ILE A 107 -10.63 -31.60 -19.44
N ILE A 108 -10.30 -30.33 -19.15
CA ILE A 108 -9.15 -29.60 -19.73
C ILE A 108 -7.88 -29.84 -18.92
N GLY A 109 -8.02 -30.07 -17.61
CA GLY A 109 -6.91 -30.26 -16.69
C GLY A 109 -6.36 -28.93 -16.13
N GLN A 110 -5.09 -28.96 -15.73
CA GLN A 110 -4.42 -27.80 -15.16
C GLN A 110 -4.13 -26.74 -16.22
N GLN A 111 -4.51 -25.51 -15.93
CA GLN A 111 -4.24 -24.33 -16.75
C GLN A 111 -3.57 -23.26 -15.88
N GLN A 112 -2.63 -22.52 -16.45
CA GLN A 112 -1.94 -21.42 -15.78
C GLN A 112 -1.99 -20.16 -16.62
N LEU A 113 -2.42 -19.06 -16.01
CA LEU A 113 -2.23 -17.70 -16.52
C LEU A 113 -1.10 -17.05 -15.73
N ALA A 114 -0.11 -16.52 -16.40
CA ALA A 114 1.04 -15.89 -15.75
C ALA A 114 1.44 -14.60 -16.46
N GLY A 115 1.63 -13.54 -15.65
CA GLY A 115 2.18 -12.26 -16.08
C GLY A 115 3.41 -11.89 -15.27
N GLN A 116 4.32 -11.15 -15.87
CA GLN A 116 5.49 -10.56 -15.22
C GLN A 116 5.82 -9.22 -15.87
N GLY A 117 6.51 -8.35 -15.16
CA GLY A 117 6.93 -7.07 -15.73
C GLY A 117 6.95 -5.93 -14.73
N PHE A 118 7.37 -4.78 -15.22
CA PHE A 118 7.34 -3.55 -14.42
C PHE A 118 5.90 -3.15 -14.10
N ALA A 119 5.69 -2.72 -12.86
CA ALA A 119 4.47 -2.04 -12.43
C ALA A 119 4.49 -0.57 -12.84
N ASP A 120 3.39 0.11 -12.65
CA ASP A 120 3.31 1.55 -12.85
C ASP A 120 4.16 2.29 -11.81
N ALA A 121 4.96 3.25 -12.26
CA ALA A 121 5.78 4.08 -11.39
C ALA A 121 4.95 5.20 -10.74
N GLU A 122 5.34 5.62 -9.53
CA GLU A 122 4.65 6.66 -8.79
C GLU A 122 5.62 7.78 -8.38
N LEU A 123 5.17 9.02 -8.46
CA LEU A 123 5.89 10.20 -8.01
C LEU A 123 5.03 10.98 -7.01
N TYR A 124 5.65 11.45 -5.94
CA TYR A 124 4.97 12.14 -4.84
C TYR A 124 5.69 13.42 -4.45
N ALA A 125 4.90 14.38 -4.00
CA ALA A 125 5.33 15.54 -3.24
C ALA A 125 4.66 15.51 -1.88
N LYS A 126 5.42 15.54 -0.79
CA LYS A 126 4.95 15.49 0.60
C LYS A 126 5.25 16.83 1.27
N TYR A 127 4.29 17.39 1.95
CA TYR A 127 4.44 18.64 2.70
C TYR A 127 3.90 18.50 4.11
N ASN A 128 4.77 18.75 5.11
CA ASN A 128 4.39 18.84 6.50
C ASN A 128 3.86 20.25 6.78
N PHE A 129 2.53 20.37 6.86
CA PHE A 129 1.87 21.67 7.04
C PHE A 129 1.63 22.02 8.52
N TYR A 130 1.72 21.03 9.42
CA TYR A 130 1.60 21.24 10.85
C TYR A 130 2.51 20.32 11.64
N HIS A 131 3.27 20.90 12.54
CA HIS A 131 4.06 20.19 13.54
C HIS A 131 3.94 20.89 14.87
N SER A 132 3.47 20.19 15.91
CA SER A 132 3.29 20.80 17.23
C SER A 132 4.64 21.05 17.91
N LYS A 133 4.75 22.15 18.65
CA LYS A 133 5.98 22.54 19.38
C LYS A 133 6.50 21.44 20.31
N ASN A 134 5.60 20.61 20.85
CA ASN A 134 5.95 19.52 21.77
C ASN A 134 6.23 18.19 21.05
N ASP A 135 6.30 18.17 19.71
CA ASP A 135 6.49 16.97 18.89
C ASP A 135 5.45 15.86 19.17
N VAL A 136 4.22 16.25 19.56
CA VAL A 136 3.12 15.32 19.85
C VAL A 136 2.29 15.03 18.63
N LEU A 137 2.07 16.02 17.77
CA LEU A 137 1.24 15.92 16.56
C LEU A 137 2.00 16.44 15.35
N SER A 138 2.02 15.64 14.29
CA SER A 138 2.53 16.04 12.97
C SER A 138 1.52 15.69 11.89
N LEU A 139 1.22 16.64 11.01
CA LEU A 139 0.29 16.48 9.88
C LEU A 139 1.05 16.71 8.57
N THR A 140 1.00 15.72 7.69
CA THR A 140 1.66 15.78 6.37
C THR A 140 0.64 15.43 5.29
N ALA A 141 0.48 16.30 4.31
CA ALA A 141 -0.27 16.02 3.08
C ALA A 141 0.69 15.61 1.97
N SER A 142 0.21 14.76 1.07
CA SER A 142 0.96 14.37 -0.12
C SER A 142 0.04 14.34 -1.33
N GLY A 143 0.54 14.88 -2.44
CA GLY A 143 -0.03 14.69 -3.78
C GLY A 143 0.93 13.88 -4.64
N GLY A 144 0.39 13.05 -5.52
CA GLY A 144 1.21 12.22 -6.40
C GLY A 144 0.53 11.88 -7.70
N ILE A 145 1.30 11.29 -8.60
CA ILE A 145 0.85 10.78 -9.89
C ILE A 145 1.40 9.37 -10.09
N LYS A 146 0.56 8.47 -10.56
CA LYS A 146 0.94 7.14 -11.07
C LYS A 146 1.05 7.23 -12.58
N LEU A 147 2.19 6.78 -13.12
CA LEU A 147 2.54 6.81 -14.53
C LEU A 147 2.32 5.43 -15.13
N PRO A 148 1.71 5.27 -16.31
CA PRO A 148 1.45 3.99 -16.96
C PRO A 148 2.72 3.40 -17.59
N THR A 149 3.71 3.09 -16.75
CA THR A 149 5.00 2.50 -17.17
C THR A 149 4.97 0.99 -17.20
N GLY A 150 3.98 0.37 -16.56
CA GLY A 150 3.80 -1.08 -16.48
C GLY A 150 3.17 -1.66 -17.76
N ALA A 151 3.45 -2.95 -18.00
CA ALA A 151 2.81 -3.69 -19.06
C ALA A 151 1.34 -3.98 -18.72
N TYR A 152 0.41 -3.64 -19.61
CA TYR A 152 -1.03 -3.79 -19.41
C TYR A 152 -1.76 -4.49 -20.58
N LYS A 153 -1.00 -5.02 -21.52
CA LYS A 153 -1.49 -5.76 -22.71
C LYS A 153 -0.68 -7.04 -22.95
N LEU A 154 -0.31 -7.73 -21.87
CA LEU A 154 0.33 -9.02 -22.01
C LEU A 154 -0.66 -10.01 -22.62
N ALA A 155 -0.19 -10.79 -23.61
CA ALA A 155 -0.98 -11.78 -24.31
C ALA A 155 -0.18 -13.08 -24.47
N VAL A 156 -0.88 -14.20 -24.52
CA VAL A 156 -0.34 -15.53 -24.88
C VAL A 156 -1.12 -16.03 -26.09
N ASP A 157 -0.45 -16.46 -27.13
CA ASP A 157 -1.03 -16.91 -28.39
C ASP A 157 -2.06 -15.92 -28.99
N ASN A 158 -1.75 -14.62 -28.94
CA ASN A 158 -2.61 -13.51 -29.35
C ASN A 158 -3.90 -13.33 -28.53
N VAL A 159 -4.06 -14.02 -27.39
CA VAL A 159 -5.14 -13.83 -26.46
C VAL A 159 -4.63 -12.96 -25.30
N GLU A 160 -5.25 -11.79 -25.12
CA GLU A 160 -4.89 -10.90 -24.01
C GLU A 160 -5.20 -11.57 -22.66
N LEU A 161 -4.21 -11.55 -21.76
CA LEU A 161 -4.35 -12.08 -20.41
C LEU A 161 -5.34 -11.25 -19.60
N THR A 162 -5.94 -11.87 -18.58
CA THR A 162 -6.83 -11.20 -17.64
C THR A 162 -6.13 -10.04 -16.96
N ARG A 163 -6.90 -9.02 -16.54
CA ARG A 163 -6.34 -7.84 -15.85
C ARG A 163 -5.65 -8.19 -14.55
N ASP A 164 -6.10 -9.24 -13.92
CA ASP A 164 -5.56 -9.70 -12.63
C ASP A 164 -4.11 -10.15 -12.73
N VAL A 165 -3.65 -10.61 -13.90
CA VAL A 165 -2.25 -10.97 -14.15
C VAL A 165 -1.45 -9.90 -14.91
N GLN A 166 -2.07 -8.78 -15.33
CA GLN A 166 -1.33 -7.65 -15.93
C GLN A 166 -0.53 -6.89 -14.86
N PRO A 167 0.76 -6.54 -15.11
CA PRO A 167 1.59 -5.78 -14.17
C PRO A 167 1.19 -4.32 -13.99
N GLY A 168 0.67 -3.68 -15.04
CA GLY A 168 0.29 -2.27 -15.08
C GLY A 168 -1.19 -2.05 -15.37
N GLU A 169 -1.66 -0.83 -15.18
CA GLU A 169 -3.06 -0.42 -15.40
C GLU A 169 -3.25 0.27 -16.76
N GLY A 170 -2.16 0.79 -17.35
CA GLY A 170 -2.15 1.49 -18.62
C GLY A 170 -2.81 2.88 -18.58
N ALA A 171 -3.03 3.46 -17.41
CA ALA A 171 -3.66 4.76 -17.22
C ALA A 171 -2.88 5.66 -16.26
N TYR A 172 -2.91 6.96 -16.49
CA TYR A 172 -2.47 7.93 -15.49
C TYR A 172 -3.46 7.97 -14.33
N SER A 173 -2.96 8.10 -13.10
CA SER A 173 -3.80 8.22 -11.90
C SER A 173 -3.27 9.31 -10.98
N GLY A 174 -4.16 10.11 -10.40
CA GLY A 174 -3.83 11.06 -9.36
C GLY A 174 -3.86 10.36 -7.98
N ILE A 175 -2.97 10.74 -7.08
CA ILE A 175 -2.88 10.19 -5.73
C ILE A 175 -2.95 11.33 -4.72
N ALA A 176 -3.80 11.20 -3.71
CA ALA A 176 -3.84 12.10 -2.57
C ALA A 176 -3.65 11.30 -1.27
N THR A 177 -2.82 11.81 -0.35
CA THR A 177 -2.55 11.14 0.91
C THR A 177 -2.49 12.16 2.07
N LEU A 178 -3.02 11.77 3.22
CA LEU A 178 -2.88 12.50 4.47
C LEU A 178 -2.26 11.56 5.52
N PHE A 179 -1.21 12.04 6.18
CA PHE A 179 -0.54 11.36 7.29
C PHE A 179 -0.75 12.15 8.56
N VAL A 180 -1.15 11.46 9.61
CA VAL A 180 -1.29 11.99 10.96
C VAL A 180 -0.42 11.16 11.89
N MET A 181 0.61 11.77 12.45
CA MET A 181 1.47 11.12 13.43
C MET A 181 1.19 11.69 14.81
N LEU A 182 0.87 10.83 15.78
CA LEU A 182 0.65 11.16 17.18
C LEU A 182 1.69 10.47 18.05
N LYS A 183 2.34 11.22 18.95
CA LYS A 183 3.26 10.72 19.98
C LYS A 183 2.70 11.11 21.37
N PRO A 184 1.60 10.47 21.82
CA PRO A 184 0.83 10.93 22.98
C PRO A 184 1.52 10.68 24.34
N PHE A 185 2.61 9.92 24.36
CA PHE A 185 3.29 9.55 25.59
C PHE A 185 4.51 10.43 25.86
N LYS A 186 4.68 10.88 27.12
CA LYS A 186 5.78 11.77 27.54
C LYS A 186 7.18 11.24 27.17
N ASN A 187 7.36 9.92 27.15
CA ASN A 187 8.63 9.30 26.80
C ASN A 187 8.85 9.15 25.28
N LYS A 188 7.90 9.57 24.45
CA LYS A 188 7.93 9.49 22.96
C LYS A 188 8.31 8.12 22.38
N LYS A 189 8.30 7.05 23.21
CA LYS A 189 8.67 5.68 22.80
C LYS A 189 7.59 4.96 21.99
N ARG A 190 6.40 5.52 21.92
CA ARG A 190 5.26 4.98 21.18
C ARG A 190 4.70 6.06 20.27
N SER A 191 4.42 5.68 19.04
CA SER A 191 3.74 6.52 18.06
C SER A 191 2.49 5.81 17.56
N ILE A 192 1.46 6.57 17.28
CA ILE A 192 0.28 6.15 16.56
C ILE A 192 0.30 6.91 15.25
N LEU A 193 0.19 6.18 14.17
CA LEU A 193 0.15 6.74 12.84
C LEU A 193 -1.19 6.39 12.20
N PHE A 194 -1.84 7.39 11.66
CA PHE A 194 -2.97 7.24 10.75
C PHE A 194 -2.55 7.74 9.37
N ASN A 195 -2.90 6.96 8.35
CA ASN A 195 -2.70 7.32 6.96
C ASN A 195 -3.98 7.04 6.16
N THR A 196 -4.38 7.99 5.33
CA THR A 196 -5.41 7.77 4.30
C THR A 196 -4.82 8.09 2.94
N ARG A 197 -4.98 7.18 1.99
CA ARG A 197 -4.57 7.31 0.59
C ARG A 197 -5.79 7.12 -0.31
N THR A 198 -5.95 8.00 -1.29
CA THR A 198 -6.98 7.88 -2.33
C THR A 198 -6.32 7.95 -3.69
N ASP A 199 -6.60 6.96 -4.54
CA ASP A 199 -6.14 6.89 -5.93
C ASP A 199 -7.31 7.19 -6.86
N PHE A 200 -7.15 8.22 -7.69
CA PHE A 200 -8.11 8.65 -8.70
C PHE A 200 -7.64 8.14 -10.06
N ASN A 201 -8.17 7.01 -10.48
CA ASN A 201 -7.70 6.31 -11.66
C ASN A 201 -8.29 6.91 -12.96
N GLY A 202 -7.43 7.08 -13.96
CA GLY A 202 -7.81 7.52 -15.30
C GLY A 202 -8.37 6.39 -16.15
N VAL A 203 -8.69 6.70 -17.40
CA VAL A 203 -9.12 5.72 -18.40
C VAL A 203 -7.92 5.28 -19.21
N ASN A 204 -7.73 3.98 -19.38
CA ASN A 204 -6.68 3.44 -20.24
C ASN A 204 -7.12 3.45 -21.72
N PRO A 205 -6.21 3.21 -22.68
CA PRO A 205 -6.53 3.20 -24.12
C PRO A 205 -7.56 2.15 -24.56
N GLN A 206 -7.87 1.16 -23.68
CA GLN A 206 -8.91 0.15 -23.94
C GLN A 206 -10.29 0.57 -23.44
N GLY A 207 -10.47 1.83 -22.99
CA GLY A 207 -11.72 2.32 -22.42
C GLY A 207 -12.01 1.78 -21.01
N TYR A 208 -11.03 1.13 -20.35
CA TYR A 208 -11.15 0.64 -18.99
C TYR A 208 -10.68 1.70 -17.99
N ARG A 209 -11.44 1.86 -16.92
CA ARG A 209 -11.12 2.74 -15.82
C ARG A 209 -11.25 1.95 -14.51
N TYR A 210 -10.15 1.81 -13.81
CA TYR A 210 -10.17 1.27 -12.43
C TYR A 210 -10.98 2.20 -11.52
N GLY A 211 -11.71 1.63 -10.59
CA GLY A 211 -12.47 2.39 -9.60
C GLY A 211 -11.57 3.27 -8.74
N VAL A 212 -12.15 4.30 -8.12
CA VAL A 212 -11.43 5.08 -7.11
C VAL A 212 -11.08 4.15 -5.95
N SER A 213 -9.81 4.15 -5.53
CA SER A 213 -9.32 3.36 -4.42
C SER A 213 -9.08 4.23 -3.19
N ASN A 214 -9.51 3.77 -2.01
CA ASN A 214 -9.21 4.43 -0.74
C ASN A 214 -8.65 3.43 0.26
N THR A 215 -7.47 3.71 0.78
CA THR A 215 -6.79 2.90 1.80
C THR A 215 -6.61 3.71 3.06
N ASN A 216 -7.16 3.23 4.17
CA ASN A 216 -7.00 3.81 5.49
C ASN A 216 -6.19 2.87 6.37
N THR A 217 -5.15 3.38 6.99
CA THR A 217 -4.25 2.59 7.82
C THR A 217 -4.09 3.26 9.18
N ILE A 218 -4.24 2.49 10.24
CA ILE A 218 -3.83 2.88 11.58
C ILE A 218 -2.75 1.92 12.06
N SER A 219 -1.65 2.45 12.54
CA SER A 219 -0.56 1.62 13.07
C SER A 219 0.03 2.19 14.35
N SER A 220 0.59 1.30 15.15
CA SER A 220 1.34 1.66 16.35
C SER A 220 2.61 0.81 16.44
N ALA A 221 3.71 1.47 16.80
CA ALA A 221 5.02 0.85 16.96
C ALA A 221 5.38 0.78 18.45
N PHE A 222 5.83 -0.40 18.91
CA PHE A 222 6.19 -0.69 20.29
C PHE A 222 7.63 -1.18 20.34
N LYS A 223 8.54 -0.41 20.89
CA LYS A 223 9.93 -0.85 21.07
C LYS A 223 9.98 -1.92 22.17
N ILE A 224 10.26 -3.17 21.79
CA ILE A 224 10.33 -4.33 22.71
C ILE A 224 11.74 -4.44 23.28
N TYR A 225 12.75 -4.26 22.43
CA TYR A 225 14.16 -4.36 22.81
C TYR A 225 14.96 -3.23 22.13
N LYS A 226 16.24 -3.07 22.47
CA LYS A 226 17.09 -1.97 21.96
C LYS A 226 17.03 -1.81 20.43
N GLN A 227 16.95 -2.90 19.70
CA GLN A 227 16.96 -2.94 18.24
C GLN A 227 15.65 -3.45 17.63
N ILE A 228 14.73 -4.01 18.44
CA ILE A 228 13.52 -4.68 17.96
C ILE A 228 12.29 -3.86 18.31
N THR A 229 11.49 -3.58 17.28
CA THR A 229 10.21 -2.89 17.36
C THR A 229 9.12 -3.80 16.84
N PHE A 230 8.08 -4.04 17.62
CA PHE A 230 6.84 -4.67 17.18
C PHE A 230 5.92 -3.60 16.59
N ILE A 231 5.27 -3.91 15.48
CA ILE A 231 4.34 -3.02 14.79
C ILE A 231 3.00 -3.74 14.70
N ALA A 232 1.96 -3.11 15.20
CA ALA A 232 0.58 -3.53 14.99
C ALA A 232 -0.08 -2.55 14.02
N MET A 233 -0.68 -3.08 12.95
CA MET A 233 -1.35 -2.27 11.93
C MET A 233 -2.71 -2.86 11.58
N PHE A 234 -3.70 -2.00 11.39
CA PHE A 234 -4.97 -2.31 10.77
C PHE A 234 -5.12 -1.48 9.53
N ARG A 235 -5.52 -2.12 8.45
CA ARG A 235 -5.70 -1.48 7.15
C ARG A 235 -7.07 -1.81 6.60
N ASN A 236 -7.83 -0.76 6.27
CA ASN A 236 -9.07 -0.85 5.51
C ASN A 236 -8.76 -0.45 4.07
N GLU A 237 -9.15 -1.27 3.14
CA GLU A 237 -9.07 -1.01 1.70
C GLU A 237 -10.48 -1.01 1.12
N ASN A 238 -10.82 0.05 0.44
CA ASN A 238 -12.08 0.21 -0.26
C ASN A 238 -11.84 0.48 -1.75
N HIS A 239 -12.52 -0.20 -2.70
CA HIS A 239 -12.46 0.02 -4.16
C HIS A 239 -13.84 0.25 -4.76
N ASP A 240 -14.07 1.38 -5.33
CA ASP A 240 -15.29 1.63 -6.09
C ASP A 240 -15.30 0.73 -7.34
N CYS A 241 -16.44 0.51 -7.92
CA CYS A 241 -16.52 -0.35 -9.08
C CYS A 241 -15.78 0.24 -10.28
N ASP A 242 -15.08 -0.62 -10.99
CA ASP A 242 -14.44 -0.28 -12.26
C ASP A 242 -15.50 0.07 -13.33
N LYS A 243 -15.03 0.64 -14.42
CA LYS A 243 -15.88 1.00 -15.55
C LYS A 243 -15.24 0.55 -16.86
N VAL A 244 -16.07 0.05 -17.77
CA VAL A 244 -15.71 -0.20 -19.16
C VAL A 244 -16.60 0.68 -20.03
N ASN A 245 -16.00 1.55 -20.83
CA ASN A 245 -16.74 2.51 -21.67
C ASN A 245 -17.84 3.26 -20.88
N ASN A 246 -17.52 3.70 -19.65
CA ASN A 246 -18.40 4.33 -18.67
C ASN A 246 -19.49 3.43 -18.05
N ALA A 247 -19.65 2.18 -18.48
CA ALA A 247 -20.54 1.22 -17.83
C ALA A 247 -19.88 0.66 -16.56
N ARG A 248 -20.62 0.68 -15.45
CA ARG A 248 -20.12 0.23 -14.14
C ARG A 248 -20.09 -1.29 -14.05
N LEU A 249 -18.95 -1.85 -13.63
CA LEU A 249 -18.74 -3.28 -13.39
C LEU A 249 -18.96 -3.58 -11.90
N PHE A 250 -20.17 -3.95 -11.52
CA PHE A 250 -20.50 -4.26 -10.12
C PHE A 250 -19.68 -5.42 -9.55
N SER A 251 -19.16 -6.29 -10.39
CA SER A 251 -18.33 -7.43 -9.98
C SER A 251 -16.90 -7.05 -9.57
N SER A 252 -16.48 -5.79 -9.70
CA SER A 252 -15.12 -5.36 -9.34
C SER A 252 -15.02 -4.63 -8.01
N CYS A 253 -16.15 -4.22 -7.41
CA CYS A 253 -16.16 -3.49 -6.14
C CYS A 253 -15.77 -4.40 -4.97
N SER A 254 -15.01 -3.85 -3.98
CA SER A 254 -14.69 -4.62 -2.77
C SER A 254 -14.40 -3.75 -1.55
N THR A 255 -14.60 -4.32 -0.36
CA THR A 255 -14.12 -3.80 0.93
C THR A 255 -13.36 -4.88 1.64
N ARG A 256 -12.14 -4.56 2.11
CA ARG A 256 -11.28 -5.51 2.83
C ARG A 256 -10.69 -4.84 4.05
N ILE A 257 -10.60 -5.58 5.14
CA ILE A 257 -9.92 -5.14 6.36
C ILE A 257 -8.86 -6.18 6.71
N PHE A 258 -7.64 -5.71 6.95
CA PHE A 258 -6.50 -6.55 7.30
C PHE A 258 -5.98 -6.20 8.69
N ALA A 259 -5.58 -7.23 9.42
CA ALA A 259 -4.66 -7.10 10.54
C ALA A 259 -3.26 -7.44 10.05
N THR A 260 -2.29 -6.56 10.33
CA THR A 260 -0.92 -6.66 9.83
C THR A 260 0.05 -6.53 11.00
N PRO A 261 0.35 -7.62 11.72
CA PRO A 261 1.47 -7.64 12.65
C PRO A 261 2.80 -7.56 11.90
N GLY A 262 3.78 -6.90 12.50
CA GLY A 262 5.13 -6.79 11.94
C GLY A 262 6.21 -6.63 13.00
N ILE A 263 7.43 -6.92 12.58
CA ILE A 263 8.65 -6.75 13.38
C ILE A 263 9.63 -5.93 12.54
N ALA A 264 10.21 -4.89 13.16
CA ALA A 264 11.31 -4.13 12.59
C ALA A 264 12.55 -4.27 13.47
N ILE A 265 13.70 -4.47 12.83
CA ILE A 265 15.01 -4.59 13.47
C ILE A 265 15.88 -3.46 12.96
N ASN A 266 16.33 -2.59 13.86
CA ASN A 266 17.30 -1.55 13.56
C ASN A 266 18.72 -2.13 13.71
N LEU A 267 19.46 -2.17 12.59
CA LEU A 267 20.80 -2.73 12.52
C LEU A 267 21.91 -1.68 12.79
N GLY A 268 21.51 -0.45 13.18
CA GLY A 268 22.43 0.68 13.34
C GLY A 268 22.67 1.44 12.02
N ASN A 269 23.31 2.61 12.13
CA ASN A 269 23.61 3.47 10.97
C ASN A 269 22.40 3.72 10.07
N ASP A 270 21.21 3.93 10.66
CA ASP A 270 19.94 4.16 9.99
C ASP A 270 19.52 3.06 8.98
N LEU A 271 20.05 1.86 9.18
CA LEU A 271 19.66 0.66 8.43
C LEU A 271 18.64 -0.12 9.24
N SER A 272 17.49 -0.38 8.63
CA SER A 272 16.41 -1.17 9.25
C SER A 272 15.94 -2.28 8.32
N PHE A 273 15.63 -3.43 8.92
CA PHE A 273 15.00 -4.57 8.28
C PHE A 273 13.62 -4.79 8.90
N SER A 274 12.60 -5.10 8.08
CA SER A 274 11.26 -5.35 8.61
C SER A 274 10.60 -6.53 7.93
N PHE A 275 9.75 -7.23 8.69
CA PHE A 275 8.89 -8.31 8.24
C PHE A 275 7.45 -8.02 8.66
N TYR A 276 6.48 -8.27 7.77
CA TYR A 276 5.05 -8.09 8.00
C TYR A 276 4.26 -9.27 7.46
N GLY A 277 3.20 -9.64 8.16
CA GLY A 277 2.18 -10.56 7.65
C GLY A 277 0.83 -9.87 7.56
N ASP A 278 0.18 -9.93 6.39
CA ASP A 278 -1.17 -9.41 6.17
C ASP A 278 -2.18 -10.54 6.30
N PHE A 279 -3.14 -10.39 7.19
CA PHE A 279 -4.23 -11.35 7.40
C PHE A 279 -5.58 -10.65 7.23
N PRO A 280 -6.40 -11.04 6.26
CA PRO A 280 -7.73 -10.47 6.10
C PRO A 280 -8.62 -10.90 7.27
N ILE A 281 -9.23 -9.92 7.94
CA ILE A 281 -10.20 -10.15 9.04
C ILE A 281 -11.63 -9.89 8.58
N TYR A 282 -11.81 -9.16 7.50
CA TYR A 282 -13.09 -8.94 6.83
C TYR A 282 -12.86 -8.72 5.33
N GLN A 283 -13.72 -9.32 4.51
CA GLN A 283 -13.74 -9.14 3.07
C GLN A 283 -15.16 -9.16 2.55
N ASN A 284 -15.52 -8.24 1.65
CA ASN A 284 -16.81 -8.19 1.00
C ASN A 284 -16.63 -7.74 -0.46
N TYR A 285 -17.21 -8.48 -1.39
CA TYR A 285 -17.03 -8.34 -2.83
C TYR A 285 -18.35 -8.15 -3.56
N GLY A 286 -18.43 -7.19 -4.48
CA GLY A 286 -19.64 -6.89 -5.26
C GLY A 286 -20.09 -8.00 -6.21
N GLY A 287 -19.21 -8.94 -6.55
CA GLY A 287 -19.49 -10.12 -7.37
C GLY A 287 -18.63 -11.30 -6.94
N ILE A 288 -18.38 -12.24 -7.83
CA ILE A 288 -17.44 -13.33 -7.58
C ILE A 288 -16.03 -12.81 -7.86
N GLN A 289 -15.20 -12.70 -6.82
CA GLN A 289 -13.84 -12.21 -6.90
C GLN A 289 -12.91 -13.08 -6.07
N LEU A 290 -11.64 -13.01 -6.41
CA LEU A 290 -10.58 -13.69 -5.69
C LEU A 290 -10.38 -13.06 -4.30
N ALA A 291 -10.52 -13.87 -3.26
CA ALA A 291 -10.39 -13.42 -1.88
C ALA A 291 -8.95 -13.56 -1.40
N ALA A 292 -8.41 -12.52 -0.77
CA ALA A 292 -7.10 -12.59 -0.14
C ALA A 292 -7.10 -13.63 0.98
N LYS A 293 -6.08 -14.49 1.05
CA LYS A 293 -5.90 -15.45 2.14
C LYS A 293 -4.85 -14.98 3.13
N TYR A 294 -3.68 -14.61 2.64
CA TYR A 294 -2.62 -13.96 3.40
C TYR A 294 -1.65 -13.26 2.45
N ALA A 295 -0.85 -12.35 2.99
CA ALA A 295 0.35 -11.88 2.32
C ALA A 295 1.48 -11.75 3.34
N TYR A 296 2.72 -11.81 2.87
CA TYR A 296 3.87 -11.43 3.67
C TYR A 296 4.78 -10.50 2.89
N SER A 297 5.50 -9.67 3.63
CA SER A 297 6.49 -8.77 3.04
C SER A 297 7.73 -8.67 3.91
N VAL A 298 8.87 -8.54 3.24
CA VAL A 298 10.15 -8.22 3.83
C VAL A 298 10.64 -6.91 3.24
N SER A 299 11.29 -6.09 4.05
CA SER A 299 11.80 -4.80 3.56
C SER A 299 13.10 -4.42 4.24
N VAL A 300 13.89 -3.64 3.51
CA VAL A 300 15.11 -2.99 3.98
C VAL A 300 14.99 -1.50 3.71
N SER A 301 15.35 -0.69 4.68
CA SER A 301 15.42 0.77 4.53
C SER A 301 16.72 1.31 5.06
N LYS A 302 17.27 2.32 4.35
CA LYS A 302 18.48 3.02 4.71
C LYS A 302 18.29 4.51 4.49
N VAL A 303 18.62 5.32 5.50
CA VAL A 303 18.74 6.77 5.36
C VAL A 303 20.20 7.12 5.14
N PHE A 304 20.45 7.96 4.14
CA PHE A 304 21.75 8.53 3.82
C PHE A 304 21.68 10.04 4.08
N GLU A 305 22.50 10.55 4.99
CA GLU A 305 22.68 11.98 5.21
C GLU A 305 23.63 12.54 4.13
N LEU A 306 23.08 13.17 3.08
CA LEU A 306 23.87 13.71 1.96
C LEU A 306 24.47 15.10 2.29
N HIS A 307 23.95 15.78 3.32
CA HIS A 307 24.51 17.02 3.83
C HIS A 307 25.00 16.79 5.26
N LYS A 308 26.26 17.03 5.51
CA LYS A 308 26.77 17.10 6.89
C LYS A 308 25.99 18.21 7.62
N LYS A 309 25.28 17.87 8.68
CA LYS A 309 24.70 18.85 9.59
C LYS A 309 25.90 19.63 10.16
N THR A 310 26.07 20.90 9.76
CA THR A 310 26.99 21.81 10.43
C THR A 310 26.53 21.92 11.87
N ILE A 311 27.30 21.36 12.79
CA ILE A 311 27.07 21.55 14.23
C ILE A 311 27.27 23.06 14.46
N PRO A 312 26.27 23.81 14.98
CA PRO A 312 26.48 25.19 15.33
C PRO A 312 27.64 25.25 16.34
N GLU A 313 28.64 26.11 16.08
CA GLU A 313 29.84 26.28 16.94
C GLU A 313 29.50 26.70 18.39
N ASP A 314 28.26 27.10 18.67
CA ASP A 314 27.79 27.54 19.99
C ASP A 314 27.53 26.39 20.98
N LYS A 315 27.93 25.15 20.68
CA LYS A 315 27.80 23.96 21.56
C LYS A 315 29.11 23.16 21.74
N LEU A 316 30.28 23.83 21.52
CA LEU A 316 31.57 23.30 21.92
C LEU A 316 32.02 23.92 23.23
#